data_2c7bb019f31d2a93afed8ed14190648c
#
_entry.id   2c7bb019f31d2a93afed8ed14190648c
#
_cell.length_a   1.000
_cell.length_b   1.000
_cell.length_c   1.000
_cell.angle_alpha   90.00
_cell.angle_beta   90.00
_cell.angle_gamma   90.00
#
_symmetry.space_group_name_H-M   'P 1'
#
loop_
_entity.id
_entity.type
_entity.pdbx_description
1 polymer ?
#
loop_
_entity_poly.entity_id
_entity_poly.type
_entity_poly.pdbx_seq_one_letter_code
_entity_poly.pdbx_strand_id
1 'polypeptide(L)'
;MPDARFQPLPGFRDFAPADCAVRNYLFNAWKKVAHRYGFLEGEGPTVEATELYLKKSGGELPTQLFRFTDQGDRDITIRPELTASLGRIAAAYQREYTKPLKWFEIGSCFRYEKPQKGRLREFYQFNADILGEASAWTDSELIALAIDCMRELGFTQNDFIVRVSDREAWIRFASEHGVQEQDIPAFLGIVDKFERDRPEECQRKLDAFHINRGDLVAFIENPPAGASERYDILMKDLTARGLGGYVK
;
A
#
# COMPACT_ATOMS: atom_id res chain seq x y z
N MET A 1 36.23 -12.31 16.42
CA MET A 1 35.16 -12.17 15.41
C MET A 1 33.90 -12.78 16.00
N PRO A 2 32.70 -12.22 15.79
CA PRO A 2 31.47 -12.88 16.25
C PRO A 2 31.37 -14.26 15.63
N ASP A 3 30.88 -15.24 16.39
CA ASP A 3 30.69 -16.62 15.95
C ASP A 3 29.67 -16.64 14.78
N ALA A 4 30.08 -17.13 13.62
CA ALA A 4 29.22 -17.19 12.42
C ALA A 4 27.90 -17.97 12.62
N ARG A 5 27.81 -18.81 13.68
CA ARG A 5 26.61 -19.56 14.07
C ARG A 5 25.50 -18.68 14.66
N PHE A 6 25.82 -17.46 15.10
CA PHE A 6 24.91 -16.55 15.80
C PHE A 6 24.70 -15.25 15.00
N GLN A 7 24.76 -15.33 13.68
CA GLN A 7 24.43 -14.19 12.80
C GLN A 7 22.92 -14.17 12.49
N PRO A 8 22.36 -12.98 12.24
CA PRO A 8 20.97 -12.86 11.75
C PRO A 8 20.76 -13.71 10.49
N LEU A 9 19.56 -14.27 10.35
CA LEU A 9 19.18 -15.00 9.15
C LEU A 9 19.15 -14.06 7.93
N PRO A 10 19.41 -14.56 6.71
CA PRO A 10 19.33 -13.77 5.49
C PRO A 10 17.97 -13.07 5.34
N GLY A 11 17.99 -11.76 5.18
CA GLY A 11 16.78 -10.92 5.08
C GLY A 11 16.24 -10.42 6.42
N PHE A 12 16.93 -10.70 7.51
CA PHE A 12 16.66 -10.16 8.85
C PHE A 12 17.82 -9.29 9.30
N ARG A 13 17.58 -8.38 10.21
CA ARG A 13 18.63 -7.49 10.75
C ARG A 13 18.43 -7.25 12.23
N ASP A 14 19.53 -7.07 12.92
CA ASP A 14 19.54 -6.53 14.28
C ASP A 14 19.36 -5.01 14.25
N PHE A 15 18.77 -4.49 15.31
CA PHE A 15 18.70 -3.05 15.57
C PHE A 15 19.50 -2.76 16.85
N ALA A 16 20.72 -2.25 16.68
CA ALA A 16 21.49 -1.72 17.81
C ALA A 16 20.77 -0.48 18.40
N PRO A 17 21.12 -0.04 19.62
CA PRO A 17 20.45 1.09 20.27
C PRO A 17 20.32 2.34 19.40
N ALA A 18 21.35 2.69 18.62
CA ALA A 18 21.33 3.83 17.71
C ALA A 18 20.32 3.62 16.57
N ASP A 19 20.27 2.42 15.98
CA ASP A 19 19.32 2.08 14.91
C ASP A 19 17.89 2.05 15.45
N CYS A 20 17.69 1.54 16.68
CA CYS A 20 16.42 1.63 17.38
C CYS A 20 15.96 3.07 17.57
N ALA A 21 16.86 3.98 17.92
CA ALA A 21 16.54 5.39 18.09
C ALA A 21 16.03 6.02 16.77
N VAL A 22 16.70 5.73 15.65
CA VAL A 22 16.26 6.19 14.32
C VAL A 22 14.90 5.61 13.95
N ARG A 23 14.71 4.30 14.11
CA ARG A 23 13.41 3.65 13.84
C ARG A 23 12.29 4.25 14.69
N ASN A 24 12.53 4.44 15.98
CA ASN A 24 11.54 4.99 16.90
C ASN A 24 11.22 6.46 16.58
N TYR A 25 12.20 7.23 16.09
CA TYR A 25 11.96 8.58 15.58
C TYR A 25 10.94 8.57 14.42
N LEU A 26 11.10 7.67 13.45
CA LEU A 26 10.15 7.51 12.35
C LEU A 26 8.75 7.10 12.85
N PHE A 27 8.69 6.12 13.74
CA PHE A 27 7.40 5.65 14.29
C PHE A 27 6.68 6.75 15.08
N ASN A 28 7.41 7.53 15.86
CA ASN A 28 6.85 8.64 16.62
C ASN A 28 6.31 9.75 15.71
N ALA A 29 6.99 10.04 14.58
CA ALA A 29 6.50 10.97 13.57
C ALA A 29 5.18 10.48 12.97
N TRP A 30 5.10 9.20 12.56
CA TRP A 30 3.87 8.61 12.02
C TRP A 30 2.73 8.61 13.03
N LYS A 31 2.96 8.17 14.27
CA LYS A 31 1.97 8.19 15.35
C LYS A 31 1.44 9.60 15.61
N LYS A 32 2.34 10.58 15.70
CA LYS A 32 1.97 11.99 15.91
C LYS A 32 1.02 12.49 14.82
N VAL A 33 1.31 12.18 13.56
CA VAL A 33 0.47 12.58 12.44
C VAL A 33 -0.86 11.82 12.46
N ALA A 34 -0.85 10.50 12.64
CA ALA A 34 -2.07 9.70 12.70
C ALA A 34 -3.04 10.21 13.79
N HIS A 35 -2.55 10.48 14.98
CA HIS A 35 -3.36 11.07 16.07
C HIS A 35 -3.90 12.45 15.72
N ARG A 36 -3.14 13.28 15.02
CA ARG A 36 -3.56 14.60 14.54
C ARG A 36 -4.73 14.54 13.57
N TYR A 37 -4.80 13.44 12.79
CA TYR A 37 -5.91 13.10 11.89
C TYR A 37 -7.06 12.35 12.58
N GLY A 38 -6.97 12.13 13.90
CA GLY A 38 -7.99 11.43 14.69
C GLY A 38 -8.00 9.92 14.53
N PHE A 39 -6.91 9.32 14.07
CA PHE A 39 -6.77 7.87 14.02
C PHE A 39 -6.42 7.30 15.39
N LEU A 40 -6.99 6.15 15.74
CA LEU A 40 -6.69 5.37 16.92
C LEU A 40 -5.72 4.25 16.60
N GLU A 41 -4.75 4.03 17.48
CA GLU A 41 -3.79 2.93 17.32
C GLU A 41 -4.44 1.60 17.69
N GLY A 42 -4.33 0.62 16.80
CA GLY A 42 -4.66 -0.78 17.04
C GLY A 42 -3.45 -1.64 16.76
N GLU A 43 -3.42 -2.86 17.30
CA GLU A 43 -2.38 -3.83 17.00
C GLU A 43 -2.96 -5.24 16.96
N GLY A 44 -2.65 -5.96 15.89
CA GLY A 44 -2.94 -7.37 15.73
C GLY A 44 -1.77 -8.26 16.17
N PRO A 45 -2.02 -9.55 16.45
CA PRO A 45 -0.96 -10.49 16.77
C PRO A 45 -0.02 -10.71 15.56
N THR A 46 1.26 -10.98 15.84
CA THR A 46 2.25 -11.29 14.81
C THR A 46 1.96 -12.63 14.12
N VAL A 47 1.33 -13.57 14.83
CA VAL A 47 0.98 -14.89 14.32
C VAL A 47 -0.53 -15.00 14.18
N GLU A 48 -0.98 -15.42 13.00
CA GLU A 48 -2.41 -15.56 12.65
C GLU A 48 -2.66 -16.89 11.96
N ALA A 49 -3.94 -17.29 11.87
CA ALA A 49 -4.32 -18.42 11.03
C ALA A 49 -3.99 -18.12 9.55
N THR A 50 -3.36 -19.08 8.87
CA THR A 50 -2.96 -18.92 7.46
C THR A 50 -4.16 -18.59 6.56
N GLU A 51 -5.33 -19.14 6.87
CA GLU A 51 -6.57 -18.93 6.13
C GLU A 51 -6.95 -17.43 6.00
N LEU A 52 -6.64 -16.61 7.01
CA LEU A 52 -6.91 -15.17 6.99
C LEU A 52 -6.28 -14.48 5.78
N TYR A 53 -5.06 -14.87 5.43
CA TYR A 53 -4.33 -14.29 4.30
C TYR A 53 -4.65 -14.96 2.97
N LEU A 54 -4.93 -16.27 2.96
CA LEU A 54 -5.29 -17.00 1.74
C LEU A 54 -6.61 -16.52 1.14
N LYS A 55 -7.60 -16.20 1.96
CA LYS A 55 -8.92 -15.73 1.50
C LYS A 55 -8.85 -14.33 0.86
N LYS A 56 -7.96 -13.47 1.32
CA LYS A 56 -7.83 -12.09 0.83
C LYS A 56 -6.95 -12.01 -0.41
N SER A 57 -5.90 -12.80 -0.47
CA SER A 57 -4.79 -12.60 -1.39
C SER A 57 -4.93 -13.44 -2.65
N GLY A 58 -5.19 -12.77 -3.77
CA GLY A 58 -4.83 -13.28 -5.09
C GLY A 58 -3.33 -13.03 -5.35
N GLY A 59 -2.72 -13.78 -6.28
CA GLY A 59 -1.36 -13.55 -6.73
C GLY A 59 -0.25 -14.23 -5.92
N GLU A 60 0.86 -13.53 -5.70
CA GLU A 60 2.11 -14.13 -5.19
C GLU A 60 2.16 -14.28 -3.66
N LEU A 61 1.33 -13.56 -2.89
CA LEU A 61 1.43 -13.53 -1.44
C LEU A 61 1.35 -14.91 -0.77
N PRO A 62 0.48 -15.85 -1.20
CA PRO A 62 0.44 -17.20 -0.62
C PRO A 62 1.77 -17.96 -0.67
N THR A 63 2.61 -17.70 -1.68
CA THR A 63 3.92 -18.35 -1.84
C THR A 63 5.02 -17.71 -0.99
N GLN A 64 4.74 -16.55 -0.41
CA GLN A 64 5.68 -15.75 0.37
C GLN A 64 5.43 -15.84 1.88
N LEU A 65 4.49 -16.67 2.33
CA LEU A 65 4.16 -16.81 3.75
C LEU A 65 5.25 -17.61 4.51
N PHE A 66 5.57 -17.14 5.73
CA PHE A 66 6.26 -17.95 6.73
C PHE A 66 5.24 -18.83 7.45
N ARG A 67 4.91 -19.95 6.85
CA ARG A 67 3.83 -20.86 7.26
C ARG A 67 4.38 -22.05 8.00
N PHE A 68 3.70 -22.47 9.08
CA PHE A 68 4.04 -23.66 9.87
C PHE A 68 2.83 -24.19 10.64
N THR A 69 2.95 -25.42 11.15
CA THR A 69 1.93 -26.04 12.00
C THR A 69 2.37 -25.87 13.45
N ASP A 70 1.48 -25.40 14.30
CA ASP A 70 1.75 -25.29 15.75
C ASP A 70 1.52 -26.62 16.49
N GLN A 71 1.78 -26.64 17.80
CA GLN A 71 1.60 -27.83 18.65
C GLN A 71 0.13 -28.29 18.77
N GLY A 72 -0.82 -27.47 18.35
CA GLY A 72 -2.27 -27.79 18.35
C GLY A 72 -2.76 -28.15 16.94
N ASP A 73 -1.87 -28.55 16.02
CA ASP A 73 -2.16 -28.93 14.64
C ASP A 73 -2.86 -27.82 13.84
N ARG A 74 -2.68 -26.55 14.23
CA ARG A 74 -3.23 -25.41 13.51
C ARG A 74 -2.24 -24.92 12.46
N ASP A 75 -2.76 -24.66 11.25
CA ASP A 75 -2.00 -24.03 10.18
C ASP A 75 -1.93 -22.51 10.41
N ILE A 76 -0.75 -22.03 10.76
CA ILE A 76 -0.50 -20.64 11.16
C ILE A 76 0.63 -20.04 10.33
N THR A 77 0.66 -18.72 10.28
CA THR A 77 1.70 -17.95 9.59
C THR A 77 2.09 -16.72 10.38
N ILE A 78 3.33 -16.26 10.17
CA ILE A 78 3.74 -14.93 10.60
C ILE A 78 3.16 -13.91 9.62
N ARG A 79 2.57 -12.83 10.13
CA ARG A 79 1.83 -11.83 9.33
C ARG A 79 2.69 -11.26 8.19
N PRO A 80 2.23 -11.35 6.93
CA PRO A 80 2.92 -10.77 5.77
C PRO A 80 2.52 -9.31 5.51
N GLU A 81 1.45 -8.84 6.14
CA GLU A 81 0.85 -7.51 6.08
C GLU A 81 -0.01 -7.24 7.31
N LEU A 82 -0.46 -5.99 7.49
CA LEU A 82 -1.27 -5.58 8.65
C LEU A 82 -2.77 -5.53 8.35
N THR A 83 -3.18 -5.21 7.13
CA THR A 83 -4.58 -4.93 6.77
C THR A 83 -5.53 -6.09 7.06
N ALA A 84 -5.12 -7.35 6.85
CA ALA A 84 -5.99 -8.49 7.09
C ALA A 84 -6.30 -8.68 8.59
N SER A 85 -5.29 -8.53 9.45
CA SER A 85 -5.45 -8.57 10.91
C SER A 85 -6.31 -7.40 11.40
N LEU A 86 -6.06 -6.18 10.90
CA LEU A 86 -6.85 -5.00 11.24
C LEU A 86 -8.32 -5.18 10.83
N GLY A 87 -8.58 -5.71 9.63
CA GLY A 87 -9.94 -6.02 9.16
C GLY A 87 -10.66 -7.02 10.07
N ARG A 88 -9.97 -8.07 10.54
CA ARG A 88 -10.51 -9.04 11.49
C ARG A 88 -10.86 -8.39 12.83
N ILE A 89 -9.96 -7.54 13.36
CA ILE A 89 -10.18 -6.81 14.61
C ILE A 89 -11.36 -5.85 14.44
N ALA A 90 -11.39 -5.09 13.35
CA ALA A 90 -12.49 -4.17 13.07
C ALA A 90 -13.83 -4.90 12.97
N ALA A 91 -13.89 -6.06 12.34
CA ALA A 91 -15.10 -6.88 12.28
C ALA A 91 -15.59 -7.29 13.67
N ALA A 92 -14.68 -7.62 14.59
CA ALA A 92 -15.01 -8.02 15.95
C ALA A 92 -15.51 -6.85 16.83
N TYR A 93 -14.85 -5.67 16.72
CA TYR A 93 -15.03 -4.56 17.66
C TYR A 93 -15.77 -3.35 17.08
N GLN A 94 -16.14 -3.33 15.78
CA GLN A 94 -16.74 -2.16 15.12
C GLN A 94 -17.97 -1.57 15.79
N ARG A 95 -18.69 -2.36 16.59
CA ARG A 95 -19.90 -1.90 17.31
C ARG A 95 -19.60 -1.03 18.53
N GLU A 96 -18.38 -1.08 19.02
CA GLU A 96 -17.91 -0.35 20.21
C GLU A 96 -17.40 1.05 19.86
N TYR A 97 -17.23 1.36 18.57
CA TYR A 97 -16.64 2.59 18.09
C TYR A 97 -17.56 3.36 17.15
N THR A 98 -17.47 4.70 17.22
CA THR A 98 -18.17 5.59 16.28
C THR A 98 -17.59 5.45 14.88
N LYS A 99 -18.47 5.44 13.87
CA LYS A 99 -18.07 5.39 12.45
C LYS A 99 -17.94 6.81 11.88
N PRO A 100 -17.07 7.01 10.88
CA PRO A 100 -16.16 6.02 10.32
C PRO A 100 -15.07 5.62 11.32
N LEU A 101 -14.65 4.34 11.28
CA LEU A 101 -13.50 3.88 12.06
C LEU A 101 -12.24 4.39 11.39
N LYS A 102 -11.41 5.12 12.10
CA LYS A 102 -10.11 5.62 11.66
C LYS A 102 -9.05 4.97 12.52
N TRP A 103 -8.48 3.89 12.04
CA TRP A 103 -7.51 3.10 12.79
C TRP A 103 -6.18 3.02 12.07
N PHE A 104 -5.09 2.95 12.82
CA PHE A 104 -3.77 2.70 12.28
C PHE A 104 -3.02 1.66 13.09
N GLU A 105 -2.05 1.03 12.46
CA GLU A 105 -1.13 0.07 13.06
C GLU A 105 0.29 0.31 12.52
N ILE A 106 1.30 0.18 13.40
CA ILE A 106 2.70 0.14 13.01
C ILE A 106 3.28 -1.19 13.48
N GLY A 107 3.71 -2.02 12.56
CA GLY A 107 4.19 -3.34 12.92
C GLY A 107 5.18 -3.94 11.93
N SER A 108 5.92 -4.95 12.40
CA SER A 108 6.76 -5.76 11.54
C SER A 108 5.91 -6.73 10.72
N CYS A 109 6.29 -6.88 9.46
CA CYS A 109 5.71 -7.81 8.50
C CYS A 109 6.80 -8.73 7.94
N PHE A 110 6.41 -9.92 7.50
CA PHE A 110 7.34 -10.98 7.14
C PHE A 110 6.96 -11.63 5.82
N ARG A 111 7.87 -11.60 4.83
CA ARG A 111 7.66 -12.24 3.52
C ARG A 111 8.88 -13.05 3.12
N TYR A 112 8.66 -14.30 2.76
CA TYR A 112 9.72 -15.20 2.29
C TYR A 112 10.08 -14.87 0.83
N GLU A 113 10.67 -13.70 0.64
CA GLU A 113 11.15 -13.23 -0.65
C GLU A 113 12.67 -13.38 -0.76
N LYS A 114 13.18 -13.34 -1.99
CA LYS A 114 14.63 -13.27 -2.22
C LYS A 114 15.13 -11.90 -1.72
N PRO A 115 16.02 -11.86 -0.72
CA PRO A 115 16.55 -10.59 -0.22
C PRO A 115 17.32 -9.84 -1.32
N GLN A 116 17.12 -8.53 -1.38
CA GLN A 116 17.83 -7.63 -2.27
C GLN A 116 17.93 -6.24 -1.64
N LYS A 117 18.70 -5.34 -2.26
CA LYS A 117 18.85 -3.98 -1.74
C LYS A 117 17.47 -3.31 -1.58
N GLY A 118 17.13 -2.89 -0.35
CA GLY A 118 15.85 -2.26 -0.02
C GLY A 118 14.68 -3.24 0.17
N ARG A 119 14.88 -4.55 0.03
CA ARG A 119 13.84 -5.57 0.22
C ARG A 119 14.33 -6.69 1.14
N LEU A 120 13.87 -6.68 2.36
CA LEU A 120 14.17 -7.66 3.40
C LEU A 120 12.99 -8.61 3.60
N ARG A 121 13.23 -9.72 4.31
CA ARG A 121 12.18 -10.66 4.73
C ARG A 121 11.41 -10.16 5.94
N GLU A 122 12.02 -9.34 6.78
CA GLU A 122 11.40 -8.58 7.85
C GLU A 122 11.45 -7.09 7.51
N PHE A 123 10.30 -6.44 7.54
CA PHE A 123 10.16 -5.02 7.27
C PHE A 123 9.03 -4.43 8.10
N TYR A 124 9.02 -3.12 8.29
CA TYR A 124 7.95 -2.43 9.01
C TYR A 124 6.98 -1.77 8.05
N GLN A 125 5.71 -1.79 8.43
CA GLN A 125 4.65 -1.05 7.76
C GLN A 125 4.00 -0.08 8.74
N PHE A 126 3.58 1.07 8.23
CA PHE A 126 2.56 1.92 8.80
C PHE A 126 1.31 1.76 7.95
N ASN A 127 0.24 1.26 8.55
CA ASN A 127 -1.06 1.09 7.93
C ASN A 127 -2.05 2.06 8.55
N ALA A 128 -2.87 2.70 7.74
CA ALA A 128 -3.97 3.53 8.21
C ALA A 128 -5.21 3.25 7.35
N ASP A 129 -6.32 2.96 8.00
CA ASP A 129 -7.57 2.55 7.35
C ASP A 129 -8.73 3.39 7.84
N ILE A 130 -9.63 3.78 6.92
CA ILE A 130 -10.92 4.39 7.22
C ILE A 130 -11.99 3.40 6.79
N LEU A 131 -12.77 2.89 7.75
CA LEU A 131 -13.79 1.87 7.51
C LEU A 131 -15.18 2.42 7.80
N GLY A 132 -16.12 2.14 6.89
CA GLY A 132 -17.51 2.56 7.03
C GLY A 132 -17.84 3.89 6.33
N GLU A 133 -16.94 4.39 5.49
CA GLU A 133 -17.14 5.54 4.60
C GLU A 133 -16.49 5.24 3.24
N ALA A 134 -17.18 5.53 2.15
CA ALA A 134 -16.74 5.18 0.79
C ALA A 134 -16.58 6.41 -0.13
N SER A 135 -16.65 7.62 0.42
CA SER A 135 -16.53 8.85 -0.37
C SER A 135 -15.10 9.14 -0.81
N ALA A 136 -14.94 9.92 -1.88
CA ALA A 136 -13.63 10.39 -2.33
C ALA A 136 -12.89 11.25 -1.28
N TRP A 137 -13.62 11.83 -0.31
CA TRP A 137 -13.06 12.60 0.80
C TRP A 137 -12.21 11.74 1.73
N THR A 138 -12.54 10.46 1.90
CA THR A 138 -11.74 9.53 2.71
C THR A 138 -10.43 9.18 2.03
N ASP A 139 -10.42 9.06 0.71
CA ASP A 139 -9.20 8.85 -0.04
C ASP A 139 -8.27 10.06 0.04
N SER A 140 -8.84 11.28 -0.11
CA SER A 140 -8.05 12.50 0.02
C SER A 140 -7.49 12.67 1.44
N GLU A 141 -8.22 12.26 2.46
CA GLU A 141 -7.74 12.29 3.85
C GLU A 141 -6.57 11.33 4.07
N LEU A 142 -6.64 10.10 3.53
CA LEU A 142 -5.53 9.13 3.62
C LEU A 142 -4.29 9.59 2.84
N ILE A 143 -4.48 10.22 1.68
CA ILE A 143 -3.38 10.81 0.92
C ILE A 143 -2.77 11.98 1.68
N ALA A 144 -3.60 12.85 2.26
CA ALA A 144 -3.14 13.97 3.08
C ALA A 144 -2.35 13.48 4.32
N LEU A 145 -2.83 12.42 4.98
CA LEU A 145 -2.13 11.75 6.07
C LEU A 145 -0.73 11.29 5.62
N ALA A 146 -0.65 10.59 4.49
CA ALA A 146 0.62 10.09 3.95
C ALA A 146 1.60 11.23 3.62
N ILE A 147 1.10 12.30 2.99
CA ILE A 147 1.89 13.51 2.69
C ILE A 147 2.40 14.14 4.00
N ASP A 148 1.53 14.30 4.99
CA ASP A 148 1.91 14.92 6.26
C ASP A 148 2.86 14.06 7.09
N CYS A 149 2.82 12.73 6.96
CA CYS A 149 3.85 11.84 7.53
C CYS A 149 5.25 12.14 6.95
N MET A 150 5.33 12.40 5.64
CA MET A 150 6.59 12.78 5.00
C MET A 150 7.01 14.20 5.40
N ARG A 151 6.07 15.14 5.47
CA ARG A 151 6.33 16.52 5.92
C ARG A 151 6.79 16.60 7.37
N GLU A 152 6.27 15.76 8.25
CA GLU A 152 6.70 15.68 9.65
C GLU A 152 8.17 15.25 9.78
N LEU A 153 8.70 14.54 8.78
CA LEU A 153 10.11 14.17 8.66
C LEU A 153 10.97 15.23 7.95
N GLY A 154 10.37 16.38 7.56
CA GLY A 154 11.06 17.49 6.93
C GLY A 154 11.07 17.47 5.39
N PHE A 155 10.40 16.51 4.75
CA PHE A 155 10.30 16.46 3.29
C PHE A 155 9.34 17.52 2.73
N THR A 156 9.64 18.02 1.55
CA THR A 156 8.87 19.03 0.84
C THR A 156 8.37 18.51 -0.51
N GLN A 157 7.57 19.29 -1.21
CA GLN A 157 7.11 18.97 -2.58
C GLN A 157 8.23 18.81 -3.62
N ASN A 158 9.48 19.21 -3.29
CA ASN A 158 10.63 19.00 -4.15
C ASN A 158 11.31 17.64 -3.93
N ASP A 159 10.95 16.95 -2.84
CA ASP A 159 11.60 15.70 -2.42
C ASP A 159 10.80 14.46 -2.81
N PHE A 160 9.47 14.59 -2.91
CA PHE A 160 8.59 13.47 -3.26
C PHE A 160 7.29 13.94 -3.91
N ILE A 161 6.65 13.01 -4.61
CA ILE A 161 5.31 13.16 -5.18
C ILE A 161 4.49 11.89 -4.91
N VAL A 162 3.23 12.08 -4.58
CA VAL A 162 2.24 10.99 -4.46
C VAL A 162 1.57 10.82 -5.81
N ARG A 163 1.68 9.64 -6.38
CA ARG A 163 1.00 9.31 -7.63
C ARG A 163 -0.33 8.65 -7.32
N VAL A 164 -1.38 9.20 -7.88
CA VAL A 164 -2.74 8.69 -7.73
C VAL A 164 -3.15 8.00 -9.03
N SER A 165 -3.68 6.80 -8.90
CA SER A 165 -4.21 6.03 -10.01
C SER A 165 -5.66 5.68 -9.71
N ASP A 166 -6.57 6.08 -10.59
CA ASP A 166 -7.98 5.72 -10.52
C ASP A 166 -8.27 4.50 -11.40
N ARG A 167 -8.65 3.40 -10.75
CA ARG A 167 -8.95 2.16 -11.44
C ARG A 167 -10.15 2.28 -12.38
N GLU A 168 -11.16 3.07 -12.03
CA GLU A 168 -12.35 3.25 -12.87
C GLU A 168 -12.02 4.04 -14.13
N ALA A 169 -11.16 5.06 -14.01
CA ALA A 169 -10.66 5.80 -15.17
C ALA A 169 -9.89 4.87 -16.14
N TRP A 170 -9.05 3.98 -15.61
CA TRP A 170 -8.32 3.01 -16.41
C TRP A 170 -9.23 1.95 -17.07
N ILE A 171 -10.27 1.49 -16.37
CA ILE A 171 -11.27 0.58 -16.94
C ILE A 171 -12.01 1.26 -18.09
N ARG A 172 -12.39 2.52 -17.93
CA ARG A 172 -13.04 3.31 -18.99
C ARG A 172 -12.11 3.47 -20.18
N PHE A 173 -10.87 3.90 -19.95
CA PHE A 173 -9.85 3.99 -20.99
C PHE A 173 -9.71 2.68 -21.78
N ALA A 174 -9.58 1.54 -21.08
CA ALA A 174 -9.47 0.23 -21.69
C ALA A 174 -10.69 -0.10 -22.55
N SER A 175 -11.91 0.16 -22.05
CA SER A 175 -13.15 -0.09 -22.76
C SER A 175 -13.29 0.79 -24.02
N GLU A 176 -12.92 2.05 -23.95
CA GLU A 176 -12.90 2.99 -25.09
C GLU A 176 -11.90 2.56 -26.17
N HIS A 177 -10.85 1.84 -25.81
CA HIS A 177 -9.87 1.26 -26.72
C HIS A 177 -10.19 -0.18 -27.14
N GLY A 178 -11.39 -0.68 -26.81
CA GLY A 178 -11.88 -1.99 -27.27
C GLY A 178 -11.38 -3.18 -26.47
N VAL A 179 -10.74 -2.97 -25.31
CA VAL A 179 -10.33 -4.07 -24.42
C VAL A 179 -11.59 -4.76 -23.88
N GLN A 180 -11.65 -6.08 -24.02
CA GLN A 180 -12.78 -6.87 -23.54
C GLN A 180 -12.77 -6.97 -22.02
N GLU A 181 -13.93 -7.09 -21.39
CA GLU A 181 -14.08 -7.13 -19.93
C GLU A 181 -13.19 -8.20 -19.25
N GLN A 182 -13.11 -9.39 -19.86
CA GLN A 182 -12.28 -10.50 -19.39
C GLN A 182 -10.78 -10.18 -19.39
N ASP A 183 -10.34 -9.23 -20.23
CA ASP A 183 -8.93 -8.87 -20.45
C ASP A 183 -8.51 -7.64 -19.62
N ILE A 184 -9.47 -6.93 -19.00
CA ILE A 184 -9.21 -5.75 -18.16
C ILE A 184 -8.17 -6.05 -17.05
N PRO A 185 -8.23 -7.18 -16.32
CA PRO A 185 -7.22 -7.48 -15.31
C PRO A 185 -5.78 -7.55 -15.87
N ALA A 186 -5.61 -8.10 -17.07
CA ALA A 186 -4.32 -8.19 -17.74
C ALA A 186 -3.81 -6.80 -18.17
N PHE A 187 -4.72 -5.97 -18.73
CA PHE A 187 -4.42 -4.58 -19.08
C PHE A 187 -3.99 -3.76 -17.86
N LEU A 188 -4.74 -3.83 -16.74
CA LEU A 188 -4.40 -3.14 -15.49
C LEU A 188 -3.04 -3.59 -14.94
N GLY A 189 -2.69 -4.87 -15.11
CA GLY A 189 -1.36 -5.38 -14.75
C GLY A 189 -0.22 -4.76 -15.58
N ILE A 190 -0.49 -4.26 -16.79
CA ILE A 190 0.47 -3.48 -17.59
C ILE A 190 0.57 -2.05 -17.05
N VAL A 191 -0.58 -1.44 -16.75
CA VAL A 191 -0.63 -0.08 -16.16
C VAL A 191 0.17 -0.02 -14.85
N ASP A 192 0.00 -1.00 -13.98
CA ASP A 192 0.71 -1.09 -12.68
C ASP A 192 2.24 -1.17 -12.83
N LYS A 193 2.71 -1.66 -13.97
CA LYS A 193 4.15 -1.82 -14.28
C LYS A 193 4.67 -0.79 -15.27
N PHE A 194 3.82 0.10 -15.76
CA PHE A 194 4.09 1.02 -16.85
C PHE A 194 5.40 1.80 -16.71
N GLU A 195 5.73 2.25 -15.51
CA GLU A 195 6.95 3.02 -15.24
C GLU A 195 8.18 2.16 -14.92
N ARG A 196 7.98 0.90 -14.56
CA ARG A 196 9.04 -0.05 -14.22
C ARG A 196 9.52 -0.83 -15.43
N ASP A 197 8.61 -1.10 -16.35
CA ASP A 197 8.92 -1.83 -17.58
C ASP A 197 9.65 -0.91 -18.58
N ARG A 198 10.55 -1.50 -19.36
CA ARG A 198 11.16 -0.78 -20.48
C ARG A 198 10.10 -0.39 -21.50
N PRO A 199 10.22 0.78 -22.17
CA PRO A 199 9.21 1.23 -23.13
C PRO A 199 8.83 0.20 -24.19
N GLU A 200 9.82 -0.52 -24.72
CA GLU A 200 9.64 -1.53 -25.77
C GLU A 200 8.91 -2.77 -25.22
N GLU A 201 9.20 -3.15 -23.97
CA GLU A 201 8.51 -4.27 -23.32
C GLU A 201 7.06 -3.92 -22.99
N CYS A 202 6.82 -2.71 -22.51
CA CYS A 202 5.48 -2.18 -22.27
C CYS A 202 4.67 -2.17 -23.58
N GLN A 203 5.22 -1.63 -24.68
CA GLN A 203 4.55 -1.61 -25.98
C GLN A 203 4.21 -3.01 -26.45
N ARG A 204 5.14 -3.95 -26.39
CA ARG A 204 4.89 -5.36 -26.78
C ARG A 204 3.72 -5.99 -26.02
N LYS A 205 3.53 -5.65 -24.73
CA LYS A 205 2.41 -6.13 -23.94
C LYS A 205 1.10 -5.44 -24.36
N LEU A 206 1.15 -4.17 -24.72
CA LEU A 206 0.01 -3.37 -25.18
C LEU A 206 -0.44 -3.74 -26.60
N ASP A 207 0.45 -4.26 -27.44
CA ASP A 207 0.15 -4.71 -28.81
C ASP A 207 -0.96 -5.79 -28.82
N ALA A 208 -1.04 -6.61 -27.76
CA ALA A 208 -2.13 -7.59 -27.60
C ALA A 208 -3.52 -6.96 -27.49
N PHE A 209 -3.58 -5.68 -27.11
CA PHE A 209 -4.82 -4.90 -26.98
C PHE A 209 -4.98 -3.86 -28.08
N HIS A 210 -4.06 -3.81 -29.05
CA HIS A 210 -4.02 -2.78 -30.12
C HIS A 210 -3.91 -1.34 -29.58
N ILE A 211 -3.29 -1.16 -28.41
CA ILE A 211 -3.11 0.13 -27.76
C ILE A 211 -1.65 0.59 -27.93
N ASN A 212 -1.47 1.87 -28.26
CA ASN A 212 -0.16 2.47 -28.32
C ASN A 212 0.25 2.98 -26.93
N ARG A 213 1.52 2.78 -26.55
CA ARG A 213 2.05 3.30 -25.29
C ARG A 213 1.90 4.83 -25.20
N GLY A 214 1.95 5.52 -26.34
CA GLY A 214 1.73 6.97 -26.42
C GLY A 214 0.35 7.41 -25.91
N ASP A 215 -0.68 6.58 -26.13
CA ASP A 215 -2.04 6.87 -25.68
C ASP A 215 -2.15 6.81 -24.15
N LEU A 216 -1.43 5.86 -23.52
CA LEU A 216 -1.33 5.81 -22.06
C LEU A 216 -0.60 7.04 -21.50
N VAL A 217 0.50 7.43 -22.13
CA VAL A 217 1.25 8.64 -21.74
C VAL A 217 0.36 9.87 -21.83
N ALA A 218 -0.35 10.03 -22.94
CA ALA A 218 -1.27 11.16 -23.15
C ALA A 218 -2.38 11.19 -22.11
N PHE A 219 -2.94 10.03 -21.77
CA PHE A 219 -3.97 9.89 -20.74
C PHE A 219 -3.44 10.21 -19.34
N ILE A 220 -2.22 9.81 -19.01
CA ILE A 220 -1.57 10.11 -17.71
C ILE A 220 -1.25 11.61 -17.60
N GLU A 221 -0.73 12.21 -18.66
CA GLU A 221 -0.28 13.61 -18.64
C GLU A 221 -1.44 14.60 -18.76
N ASN A 222 -2.45 14.25 -19.53
CA ASN A 222 -3.61 15.10 -19.81
C ASN A 222 -4.90 14.27 -19.81
N PRO A 223 -5.35 13.79 -18.64
CA PRO A 223 -6.60 13.03 -18.57
C PRO A 223 -7.77 13.89 -19.08
N PRO A 224 -8.68 13.32 -19.88
CA PRO A 224 -9.83 14.07 -20.35
C PRO A 224 -10.71 14.53 -19.19
N ALA A 225 -11.32 15.70 -19.31
CA ALA A 225 -12.22 16.25 -18.30
C ALA A 225 -13.33 15.23 -17.96
N GLY A 226 -13.54 14.94 -16.68
CA GLY A 226 -14.50 13.94 -16.23
C GLY A 226 -14.06 12.49 -16.42
N ALA A 227 -12.78 12.24 -16.71
CA ALA A 227 -12.23 10.87 -16.74
C ALA A 227 -12.46 10.14 -15.43
N SER A 228 -12.43 10.86 -14.30
CA SER A 228 -12.79 10.34 -12.98
C SER A 228 -13.35 11.47 -12.12
N GLU A 229 -14.64 11.41 -11.78
CA GLU A 229 -15.26 12.33 -10.83
C GLU A 229 -14.61 12.20 -9.43
N ARG A 230 -14.25 10.97 -9.06
CA ARG A 230 -13.58 10.68 -7.79
C ARG A 230 -12.23 11.37 -7.69
N TYR A 231 -11.44 11.34 -8.75
CA TYR A 231 -10.15 12.03 -8.85
C TYR A 231 -10.33 13.56 -8.78
N ASP A 232 -11.33 14.11 -9.45
CA ASP A 232 -11.59 15.56 -9.46
C ASP A 232 -11.95 16.06 -8.05
N ILE A 233 -12.79 15.32 -7.31
CA ILE A 233 -13.14 15.62 -5.91
C ILE A 233 -11.88 15.55 -5.04
N LEU A 234 -11.09 14.50 -5.16
CA LEU A 234 -9.87 14.28 -4.42
C LEU A 234 -8.87 15.43 -4.64
N MET A 235 -8.60 15.80 -5.89
CA MET A 235 -7.67 16.88 -6.25
C MET A 235 -8.15 18.25 -5.76
N LYS A 236 -9.46 18.51 -5.80
CA LYS A 236 -10.07 19.72 -5.26
C LYS A 236 -9.84 19.84 -3.76
N ASP A 237 -10.05 18.76 -3.00
CA ASP A 237 -9.84 18.74 -1.55
C ASP A 237 -8.35 18.89 -1.19
N LEU A 238 -7.47 18.14 -1.84
CA LEU A 238 -6.03 18.24 -1.59
C LEU A 238 -5.48 19.63 -1.93
N THR A 239 -6.00 20.26 -2.98
CA THR A 239 -5.64 21.64 -3.33
C THR A 239 -6.12 22.62 -2.26
N ALA A 240 -7.35 22.47 -1.77
CA ALA A 240 -7.89 23.30 -0.71
C ALA A 240 -7.10 23.17 0.60
N ARG A 241 -6.51 21.99 0.86
CA ARG A 241 -5.60 21.74 2.00
C ARG A 241 -4.17 22.26 1.76
N GLY A 242 -3.87 22.84 0.58
CA GLY A 242 -2.52 23.26 0.20
C GLY A 242 -1.57 22.11 -0.14
N LEU A 243 -2.11 20.93 -0.46
CA LEU A 243 -1.36 19.69 -0.72
C LEU A 243 -1.32 19.33 -2.22
N GLY A 244 -2.00 20.06 -3.08
CA GLY A 244 -2.08 19.78 -4.53
C GLY A 244 -0.71 19.64 -5.20
N GLY A 245 0.30 20.40 -4.76
CA GLY A 245 1.66 20.32 -5.31
C GLY A 245 2.42 19.01 -4.97
N TYR A 246 1.88 18.18 -4.09
CA TYR A 246 2.46 16.87 -3.73
C TYR A 246 1.85 15.71 -4.52
N VAL A 247 0.88 15.96 -5.39
CA VAL A 247 0.09 14.90 -6.03
C VAL A 247 0.14 15.04 -7.55
N LYS A 248 0.24 13.89 -8.20
CA LYS A 248 0.18 13.79 -9.66
C LYS A 248 -0.63 12.54 -10.05
#